data_a90767ca151d28642438e298b902e0f8
#
_entry.id   a90767ca151d28642438e298b902e0f8
#
_cell.length_a   1.000
_cell.length_b   1.000
_cell.length_c   1.000
_cell.angle_alpha   90.00
_cell.angle_beta   90.00
_cell.angle_gamma   90.00
#
_symmetry.space_group_name_H-M   'P 1'
#
loop_
_entity.id
_entity.type
_entity.pdbx_description
1 polymer ?
#
loop_
_entity_poly.entity_id
_entity_poly.type
_entity_poly.pdbx_seq_one_letter_code
_entity_poly.pdbx_strand_id
1 'polypeptide(L)'
;MGDTGATESAYSTDRAGPGGREVRTADDVLRLLDGLFTDEVDRWTAGAGAYWDGFYAARERPVPFFAAKPDANLARHLAAGLLPPGARALDLGCGPGRNALHLAGLGYRVDAVDLSPAALDWARERARAAGADICFHLGDAFAPDAAGLTGPYDLIHDSGCFHHLPPHRRVSYLALLDRLLAPGGHLLLNCFAAGEEGSGTSAPDAELYRHPERLRGGLGYTAEQLRWIFSGLEEVELRRMDEEPADSPYFGVPFLWNGLFRRPAA
;
A
#
# COMPACT_ATOMS: atom_id res chain seq x y z
N MET A 1 40.84 11.07 7.65
CA MET A 1 40.27 11.23 6.30
C MET A 1 39.29 10.09 6.14
N GLY A 2 38.05 10.35 6.44
CA GLY A 2 36.91 9.39 6.35
C GLY A 2 36.05 9.77 5.18
N ASP A 3 35.95 8.85 4.25
CA ASP A 3 35.09 8.92 3.08
C ASP A 3 33.66 8.64 3.56
N THR A 4 32.80 9.66 3.57
CA THR A 4 31.37 9.52 3.82
C THR A 4 30.71 9.23 2.48
N GLY A 5 30.60 7.94 2.13
CA GLY A 5 29.79 7.48 1.02
C GLY A 5 28.32 7.85 1.25
N ALA A 6 27.89 8.94 0.63
CA ALA A 6 26.47 9.26 0.48
C ALA A 6 25.86 8.18 -0.43
N THR A 7 24.89 7.45 0.09
CA THR A 7 24.02 6.58 -0.71
C THR A 7 23.17 7.47 -1.63
N GLU A 8 23.58 7.59 -2.89
CA GLU A 8 22.79 8.23 -3.93
C GLU A 8 21.43 7.52 -4.05
N SER A 9 20.37 8.32 -3.86
CA SER A 9 18.99 7.93 -4.10
C SER A 9 18.84 7.33 -5.51
N ALA A 10 18.20 6.17 -5.60
CA ALA A 10 17.98 5.42 -6.85
C ALA A 10 17.05 6.12 -7.87
N TYR A 11 16.64 7.35 -7.60
CA TYR A 11 15.93 8.22 -8.55
C TYR A 11 16.96 9.05 -9.32
N SER A 12 17.57 8.43 -10.33
CA SER A 12 18.46 9.12 -11.25
C SER A 12 17.71 10.22 -12.01
N THR A 13 18.11 11.48 -11.76
CA THR A 13 17.69 12.68 -12.50
C THR A 13 18.24 12.72 -13.93
N ASP A 14 18.85 11.66 -14.43
CA ASP A 14 19.68 11.63 -15.64
C ASP A 14 18.91 11.21 -16.92
N ARG A 15 17.58 11.45 -16.99
CA ARG A 15 16.76 11.14 -18.17
C ARG A 15 16.15 12.37 -18.86
N ALA A 16 16.59 13.57 -18.53
CA ALA A 16 16.15 14.74 -19.27
C ALA A 16 16.65 14.65 -20.72
N GLY A 17 15.74 14.67 -21.67
CA GLY A 17 16.06 14.72 -23.09
C GLY A 17 16.70 16.07 -23.47
N PRO A 18 17.23 16.19 -24.69
CA PRO A 18 17.86 17.42 -25.15
C PRO A 18 16.94 18.65 -24.98
N GLY A 19 17.50 19.75 -24.46
CA GLY A 19 16.77 21.01 -24.27
C GLY A 19 15.69 20.99 -23.19
N GLY A 20 15.79 20.11 -22.17
CA GLY A 20 14.83 20.06 -21.05
C GLY A 20 13.48 19.43 -21.43
N ARG A 21 13.43 18.60 -22.49
CA ARG A 21 12.23 17.83 -22.85
C ARG A 21 12.19 16.54 -22.04
N GLU A 22 11.28 16.46 -21.08
CA GLU A 22 11.21 15.35 -20.09
C GLU A 22 10.12 14.33 -20.41
N VAL A 23 9.09 14.72 -21.16
CA VAL A 23 7.92 13.89 -21.43
C VAL A 23 8.03 13.19 -22.79
N ARG A 24 8.03 11.85 -22.77
CA ARG A 24 7.99 10.97 -23.95
C ARG A 24 7.03 9.80 -23.75
N THR A 25 6.80 9.37 -22.52
CA THR A 25 5.96 8.24 -22.15
C THR A 25 4.90 8.67 -21.14
N ALA A 26 3.87 7.83 -20.92
CA ALA A 26 2.89 8.06 -19.85
C ALA A 26 3.56 8.10 -18.47
N ASP A 27 4.59 7.26 -18.26
CA ASP A 27 5.33 7.24 -17.00
C ASP A 27 6.12 8.55 -16.76
N ASP A 28 6.63 9.20 -17.83
CA ASP A 28 7.25 10.52 -17.69
C ASP A 28 6.23 11.59 -17.26
N VAL A 29 4.98 11.50 -17.74
CA VAL A 29 3.89 12.39 -17.28
C VAL A 29 3.58 12.14 -15.81
N LEU A 30 3.48 10.89 -15.38
CA LEU A 30 3.21 10.56 -13.98
C LEU A 30 4.32 11.10 -13.08
N ARG A 31 5.60 10.96 -13.46
CA ARG A 31 6.73 11.52 -12.70
C ARG A 31 6.73 13.04 -12.67
N LEU A 32 6.35 13.69 -13.76
CA LEU A 32 6.21 15.14 -13.78
C LEU A 32 5.12 15.60 -12.80
N LEU A 33 4.01 14.88 -12.74
CA LEU A 33 2.92 15.16 -11.80
C LEU A 33 3.33 14.90 -10.33
N ASP A 34 4.19 13.91 -10.07
CA ASP A 34 4.76 13.71 -8.73
C ASP A 34 5.45 14.97 -8.21
N GLY A 35 6.20 15.66 -9.08
CA GLY A 35 6.92 16.89 -8.74
C GLY A 35 6.04 18.08 -8.31
N LEU A 36 4.71 17.96 -8.44
CA LEU A 36 3.77 18.96 -7.92
C LEU A 36 3.52 18.78 -6.41
N PHE A 37 3.86 17.62 -5.84
CA PHE A 37 3.67 17.30 -4.43
C PHE A 37 5.02 17.40 -3.72
N THR A 38 5.10 18.25 -2.68
CA THR A 38 6.33 18.48 -1.91
C THR A 38 6.59 17.32 -0.94
N ASP A 39 7.83 17.16 -0.48
CA ASP A 39 8.24 16.15 0.51
C ASP A 39 7.40 16.16 1.79
N GLU A 40 6.82 17.31 2.15
CA GLU A 40 5.94 17.43 3.33
C GLU A 40 4.63 16.64 3.20
N VAL A 41 4.13 16.46 1.98
CA VAL A 41 2.87 15.76 1.70
C VAL A 41 3.07 14.49 0.90
N ASP A 42 4.25 14.32 0.29
CA ASP A 42 4.60 13.13 -0.48
C ASP A 42 4.74 11.92 0.44
N ARG A 43 3.92 10.92 0.18
CA ARG A 43 3.92 9.62 0.87
C ARG A 43 4.17 8.47 -0.09
N TRP A 44 4.50 8.78 -1.33
CA TRP A 44 4.66 7.78 -2.38
C TRP A 44 5.90 7.94 -3.26
N THR A 45 6.34 9.15 -3.60
CA THR A 45 7.43 9.40 -4.55
C THR A 45 8.81 9.44 -3.87
N ALA A 46 9.76 10.20 -4.38
CA ALA A 46 11.16 10.20 -3.92
C ALA A 46 11.34 10.50 -2.42
N GLY A 47 10.48 11.34 -1.84
CA GLY A 47 10.50 11.66 -0.40
C GLY A 47 9.85 10.61 0.50
N ALA A 48 8.99 9.76 -0.06
CA ALA A 48 8.17 8.83 0.71
C ALA A 48 8.99 7.81 1.49
N GLY A 49 10.05 7.27 0.89
CA GLY A 49 10.93 6.31 1.56
C GLY A 49 11.51 6.86 2.86
N ALA A 50 12.05 8.09 2.82
CA ALA A 50 12.61 8.75 4.00
C ALA A 50 11.52 9.08 5.05
N TYR A 51 10.33 9.51 4.61
CA TYR A 51 9.22 9.77 5.51
C TYR A 51 8.81 8.51 6.27
N TRP A 52 8.54 7.42 5.56
CA TRP A 52 8.10 6.16 6.17
C TRP A 52 9.19 5.53 7.02
N ASP A 53 10.45 5.65 6.61
CA ASP A 53 11.56 5.16 7.41
C ASP A 53 11.64 5.87 8.77
N GLY A 54 11.57 7.20 8.78
CA GLY A 54 11.49 7.99 10.01
C GLY A 54 10.21 7.70 10.82
N PHE A 55 9.10 7.41 10.16
CA PHE A 55 7.83 7.07 10.81
C PHE A 55 7.94 5.74 11.57
N TYR A 56 8.45 4.69 10.93
CA TYR A 56 8.58 3.35 11.53
C TYR A 56 9.78 3.19 12.46
N ALA A 57 10.81 4.03 12.34
CA ALA A 57 11.91 4.06 13.29
C ALA A 57 11.45 4.44 14.71
N ALA A 58 10.39 5.23 14.83
CA ALA A 58 9.81 5.66 16.12
C ALA A 58 8.77 4.66 16.63
N ARG A 59 9.19 3.45 16.98
CA ARG A 59 8.34 2.30 17.37
C ARG A 59 7.45 2.53 18.59
N GLU A 60 7.81 3.50 19.46
CA GLU A 60 7.09 3.83 20.69
C GLU A 60 5.86 4.73 20.45
N ARG A 61 5.60 5.14 19.23
CA ARG A 61 4.42 5.95 18.92
C ARG A 61 3.13 5.17 19.22
N PRO A 62 2.11 5.82 19.80
CA PRO A 62 0.82 5.18 20.06
C PRO A 62 -0.02 5.06 18.78
N VAL A 63 0.49 4.31 17.81
CA VAL A 63 -0.16 4.08 16.53
C VAL A 63 -0.85 2.72 16.58
N PRO A 64 -2.19 2.65 16.41
CA PRO A 64 -2.94 1.41 16.60
C PRO A 64 -2.46 0.26 15.71
N PHE A 65 -2.08 0.54 14.47
CA PHE A 65 -1.59 -0.49 13.53
C PHE A 65 -0.11 -0.87 13.75
N PHE A 66 0.58 -0.32 14.77
CA PHE A 66 1.87 -0.82 15.22
C PHE A 66 1.75 -2.09 16.06
N ALA A 67 0.57 -2.35 16.61
CA ALA A 67 0.27 -3.62 17.25
C ALA A 67 0.36 -4.77 16.23
N ALA A 68 0.78 -5.95 16.69
CA ALA A 68 0.88 -7.14 15.83
C ALA A 68 -0.50 -7.82 15.65
N LYS A 69 -1.56 -7.03 15.48
CA LYS A 69 -2.92 -7.50 15.28
C LYS A 69 -3.27 -7.44 13.79
N PRO A 70 -3.61 -8.55 13.12
CA PRO A 70 -4.06 -8.52 11.73
C PRO A 70 -5.40 -7.81 11.60
N ASP A 71 -5.71 -7.34 10.40
CA ASP A 71 -7.01 -6.74 10.10
C ASP A 71 -8.14 -7.76 10.30
N ALA A 72 -9.19 -7.34 11.01
CA ALA A 72 -10.35 -8.19 11.32
C ALA A 72 -11.03 -8.74 10.06
N ASN A 73 -11.16 -7.90 9.01
CA ASN A 73 -11.74 -8.30 7.74
C ASN A 73 -10.87 -9.31 6.99
N LEU A 74 -9.54 -9.17 7.00
CA LEU A 74 -8.63 -10.16 6.43
C LEU A 74 -8.84 -11.51 7.13
N ALA A 75 -8.77 -11.54 8.46
CA ALA A 75 -8.96 -12.75 9.24
C ALA A 75 -10.32 -13.41 8.98
N ARG A 76 -11.40 -12.61 8.92
CA ARG A 76 -12.76 -13.06 8.63
C ARG A 76 -12.89 -13.71 7.25
N HIS A 77 -12.36 -13.07 6.21
CA HIS A 77 -12.44 -13.61 4.85
C HIS A 77 -11.62 -14.90 4.69
N LEU A 78 -10.42 -14.96 5.29
CA LEU A 78 -9.60 -16.17 5.26
C LEU A 78 -10.26 -17.32 6.01
N ALA A 79 -10.85 -17.05 7.18
CA ALA A 79 -11.60 -18.06 7.93
C ALA A 79 -12.85 -18.56 7.19
N ALA A 80 -13.44 -17.72 6.33
CA ALA A 80 -14.54 -18.10 5.44
C ALA A 80 -14.11 -18.85 4.18
N GLY A 81 -12.81 -19.12 4.01
CA GLY A 81 -12.28 -19.90 2.88
C GLY A 81 -12.05 -19.07 1.60
N LEU A 82 -11.75 -17.78 1.73
CA LEU A 82 -11.47 -16.90 0.58
C LEU A 82 -10.37 -17.46 -0.33
N LEU A 83 -9.36 -18.09 0.24
CA LEU A 83 -8.20 -18.61 -0.48
C LEU A 83 -8.04 -20.12 -0.26
N PRO A 84 -7.60 -20.88 -1.30
CA PRO A 84 -7.20 -22.27 -1.12
C PRO A 84 -5.89 -22.39 -0.31
N PRO A 85 -5.62 -23.52 0.34
CA PRO A 85 -4.35 -23.76 1.02
C PRO A 85 -3.14 -23.56 0.08
N GLY A 86 -2.10 -22.90 0.58
CA GLY A 86 -0.87 -22.65 -0.16
C GLY A 86 -0.98 -21.60 -1.26
N ALA A 87 -2.09 -20.86 -1.32
CA ALA A 87 -2.24 -19.69 -2.20
C ALA A 87 -1.12 -18.67 -2.00
N ARG A 88 -0.87 -17.85 -3.03
CA ARG A 88 0.10 -16.76 -2.99
C ARG A 88 -0.57 -15.46 -2.62
N ALA A 89 -0.02 -14.76 -1.64
CA ALA A 89 -0.50 -13.46 -1.20
C ALA A 89 0.61 -12.40 -1.27
N LEU A 90 0.24 -11.19 -1.65
CA LEU A 90 1.08 -9.99 -1.55
C LEU A 90 0.48 -9.07 -0.47
N ASP A 91 1.30 -8.71 0.54
CA ASP A 91 0.99 -7.64 1.50
C ASP A 91 1.65 -6.36 1.00
N LEU A 92 0.84 -5.45 0.45
CA LEU A 92 1.26 -4.23 -0.25
C LEU A 92 1.38 -3.07 0.74
N GLY A 93 2.60 -2.52 0.91
CA GLY A 93 2.87 -1.54 1.96
C GLY A 93 2.77 -2.20 3.34
N CYS A 94 3.48 -3.32 3.52
CA CYS A 94 3.27 -4.23 4.66
C CYS A 94 3.61 -3.64 6.04
N GLY A 95 4.34 -2.51 6.08
CA GLY A 95 4.81 -1.93 7.33
C GLY A 95 5.54 -2.95 8.22
N PRO A 96 5.24 -3.01 9.53
CA PRO A 96 5.84 -3.99 10.44
C PRO A 96 5.29 -5.42 10.29
N GLY A 97 4.62 -5.75 9.17
CA GLY A 97 4.28 -7.11 8.77
C GLY A 97 3.12 -7.77 9.50
N ARG A 98 2.21 -7.04 10.16
CA ARG A 98 1.12 -7.63 10.97
C ARG A 98 0.19 -8.54 10.16
N ASN A 99 -0.14 -8.16 8.93
CA ASN A 99 -1.00 -8.94 8.03
C ASN A 99 -0.22 -10.05 7.32
N ALA A 100 1.02 -9.77 6.88
CA ALA A 100 1.91 -10.78 6.32
C ALA A 100 2.15 -11.94 7.29
N LEU A 101 2.37 -11.65 8.57
CA LEU A 101 2.53 -12.65 9.63
C LEU A 101 1.29 -13.53 9.79
N HIS A 102 0.10 -12.93 9.76
CA HIS A 102 -1.15 -13.68 9.84
C HIS A 102 -1.35 -14.62 8.64
N LEU A 103 -1.09 -14.11 7.42
CA LEU A 103 -1.14 -14.91 6.20
C LEU A 103 -0.17 -16.09 6.24
N ALA A 104 1.10 -15.85 6.62
CA ALA A 104 2.11 -16.91 6.72
C ALA A 104 1.75 -17.93 7.81
N GLY A 105 1.21 -17.48 8.95
CA GLY A 105 0.74 -18.36 10.04
C GLY A 105 -0.40 -19.28 9.63
N LEU A 106 -1.17 -18.93 8.59
CA LEU A 106 -2.19 -19.77 7.98
C LEU A 106 -1.66 -20.67 6.84
N GLY A 107 -0.36 -20.64 6.56
CA GLY A 107 0.28 -21.47 5.55
C GLY A 107 0.22 -20.95 4.11
N TYR A 108 -0.09 -19.67 3.92
CA TYR A 108 0.00 -19.03 2.60
C TYR A 108 1.45 -18.67 2.26
N ARG A 109 1.77 -18.64 0.96
CA ARG A 109 3.05 -18.14 0.46
C ARG A 109 2.98 -16.62 0.34
N VAL A 110 3.78 -15.92 1.16
CA VAL A 110 3.65 -14.48 1.33
C VAL A 110 4.86 -13.74 0.79
N ASP A 111 4.60 -12.84 -0.14
CA ASP A 111 5.48 -11.74 -0.49
C ASP A 111 4.97 -10.48 0.25
N ALA A 112 5.88 -9.68 0.83
CA ALA A 112 5.54 -8.46 1.56
C ALA A 112 6.47 -7.33 1.12
N VAL A 113 5.93 -6.22 0.65
CA VAL A 113 6.72 -5.11 0.09
C VAL A 113 6.48 -3.83 0.87
N ASP A 114 7.57 -3.08 1.12
CA ASP A 114 7.50 -1.74 1.72
C ASP A 114 8.66 -0.86 1.21
N LEU A 115 8.48 0.46 1.25
CA LEU A 115 9.50 1.45 0.92
C LEU A 115 10.49 1.68 2.07
N SER A 116 10.11 1.37 3.31
CA SER A 116 10.88 1.66 4.52
C SER A 116 11.76 0.49 4.95
N PRO A 117 13.09 0.65 4.95
CA PRO A 117 13.99 -0.29 5.60
C PRO A 117 13.63 -0.55 7.07
N ALA A 118 13.30 0.51 7.85
CA ALA A 118 12.95 0.38 9.27
C ALA A 118 11.67 -0.45 9.48
N ALA A 119 10.67 -0.31 8.60
CA ALA A 119 9.47 -1.14 8.63
C ALA A 119 9.81 -2.61 8.39
N LEU A 120 10.58 -2.89 7.34
CA LEU A 120 10.95 -4.25 6.97
C LEU A 120 11.88 -4.91 8.00
N ASP A 121 12.78 -4.17 8.62
CA ASP A 121 13.61 -4.71 9.69
C ASP A 121 12.75 -5.13 10.89
N TRP A 122 11.78 -4.31 11.26
CA TRP A 122 10.82 -4.66 12.30
C TRP A 122 9.94 -5.85 11.89
N ALA A 123 9.47 -5.92 10.64
CA ALA A 123 8.72 -7.05 10.13
C ALA A 123 9.54 -8.36 10.15
N ARG A 124 10.82 -8.30 9.76
CA ARG A 124 11.74 -9.45 9.82
C ARG A 124 12.00 -9.92 11.26
N GLU A 125 12.13 -8.99 12.22
CA GLU A 125 12.24 -9.33 13.65
C GLU A 125 11.02 -10.12 14.12
N ARG A 126 9.80 -9.63 13.79
CA ARG A 126 8.54 -10.30 14.12
C ARG A 126 8.41 -11.67 13.44
N ALA A 127 8.76 -11.76 12.17
CA ALA A 127 8.71 -13.02 11.43
C ALA A 127 9.63 -14.07 12.05
N ARG A 128 10.88 -13.69 12.40
CA ARG A 128 11.81 -14.59 13.11
C ARG A 128 11.26 -15.05 14.46
N ALA A 129 10.67 -14.12 15.24
CA ALA A 129 10.09 -14.44 16.53
C ALA A 129 8.89 -15.40 16.43
N ALA A 130 8.12 -15.30 15.33
CA ALA A 130 6.97 -16.18 15.05
C ALA A 130 7.33 -17.46 14.30
N GLY A 131 8.59 -17.63 13.84
CA GLY A 131 8.98 -18.73 12.95
C GLY A 131 8.25 -18.70 11.60
N ALA A 132 7.85 -17.51 11.13
CA ALA A 132 7.11 -17.34 9.89
C ALA A 132 8.05 -17.17 8.69
N ASP A 133 7.75 -17.86 7.58
CA ASP A 133 8.47 -17.76 6.31
C ASP A 133 7.76 -16.73 5.40
N ILE A 134 8.39 -15.57 5.22
CA ILE A 134 7.86 -14.45 4.44
C ILE A 134 8.97 -13.87 3.59
N CYS A 135 8.71 -13.68 2.30
CA CYS A 135 9.63 -13.00 1.40
C CYS A 135 9.45 -11.48 1.49
N PHE A 136 10.40 -10.77 2.10
CA PHE A 136 10.34 -9.32 2.26
C PHE A 136 11.10 -8.60 1.15
N HIS A 137 10.43 -7.68 0.47
CA HIS A 137 10.93 -6.88 -0.63
C HIS A 137 11.03 -5.41 -0.23
N LEU A 138 12.23 -4.83 -0.32
CA LEU A 138 12.44 -3.39 -0.16
C LEU A 138 12.35 -2.73 -1.54
N GLY A 139 11.38 -1.83 -1.73
CA GLY A 139 11.27 -1.10 -2.98
C GLY A 139 9.89 -0.54 -3.27
N ASP A 140 9.81 0.15 -4.40
CA ASP A 140 8.56 0.68 -4.94
C ASP A 140 7.76 -0.45 -5.60
N ALA A 141 6.57 -0.74 -5.06
CA ALA A 141 5.68 -1.74 -5.60
C ALA A 141 5.22 -1.44 -7.05
N PHE A 142 5.26 -0.16 -7.47
CA PHE A 142 4.93 0.25 -8.85
C PHE A 142 6.07 0.03 -9.84
N ALA A 143 7.23 -0.36 -9.33
CA ALA A 143 8.33 -0.89 -10.13
C ALA A 143 8.56 -2.38 -9.79
N PRO A 144 7.55 -3.26 -10.02
CA PRO A 144 7.53 -4.61 -9.46
C PRO A 144 8.75 -5.45 -9.87
N ASP A 145 9.28 -5.28 -11.07
CA ASP A 145 10.51 -5.99 -11.48
C ASP A 145 11.72 -5.57 -10.64
N ALA A 146 11.86 -4.27 -10.38
CA ALA A 146 12.94 -3.74 -9.55
C ALA A 146 12.76 -4.14 -8.08
N ALA A 147 11.52 -4.24 -7.61
CA ALA A 147 11.19 -4.73 -6.28
C ALA A 147 11.26 -6.26 -6.15
N GLY A 148 11.43 -7.00 -7.25
CA GLY A 148 11.48 -8.47 -7.24
C GLY A 148 10.11 -9.15 -7.08
N LEU A 149 9.02 -8.45 -7.38
CA LEU A 149 7.66 -8.99 -7.31
C LEU A 149 7.33 -9.73 -8.62
N THR A 150 7.05 -11.02 -8.53
CA THR A 150 6.92 -11.87 -9.72
C THR A 150 5.49 -12.31 -10.05
N GLY A 151 4.50 -12.06 -9.17
CA GLY A 151 3.10 -12.47 -9.41
C GLY A 151 2.92 -13.85 -10.11
N PRO A 152 1.76 -14.23 -10.59
CA PRO A 152 0.51 -13.66 -10.12
C PRO A 152 0.20 -14.05 -8.66
N TYR A 153 -0.60 -13.23 -7.99
CA TYR A 153 -1.05 -13.45 -6.61
C TYR A 153 -2.54 -13.76 -6.58
N ASP A 154 -2.94 -14.71 -5.74
CA ASP A 154 -4.34 -15.04 -5.48
C ASP A 154 -5.01 -13.99 -4.59
N LEU A 155 -4.21 -13.29 -3.76
CA LEU A 155 -4.62 -12.15 -2.95
C LEU A 155 -3.57 -11.05 -3.04
N ILE A 156 -4.01 -9.82 -3.30
CA ILE A 156 -3.27 -8.60 -2.98
C ILE A 156 -4.01 -7.93 -1.83
N HIS A 157 -3.34 -7.77 -0.70
CA HIS A 157 -3.86 -7.09 0.47
C HIS A 157 -3.20 -5.73 0.61
N ASP A 158 -4.00 -4.68 0.66
CA ASP A 158 -3.58 -3.30 0.91
C ASP A 158 -4.28 -2.78 2.16
N SER A 159 -3.52 -2.55 3.21
CA SER A 159 -4.04 -1.97 4.45
C SER A 159 -3.41 -0.61 4.71
N GLY A 160 -3.83 0.37 3.93
CA GLY A 160 -3.45 1.76 4.18
C GLY A 160 -2.46 2.37 3.19
N CYS A 161 -2.09 1.68 2.11
CA CYS A 161 -1.20 2.23 1.09
C CYS A 161 -1.97 3.12 0.08
N PHE A 162 -3.08 2.63 -0.46
CA PHE A 162 -3.86 3.28 -1.53
C PHE A 162 -4.29 4.72 -1.21
N HIS A 163 -4.71 4.98 0.02
CA HIS A 163 -5.20 6.31 0.39
C HIS A 163 -4.08 7.36 0.56
N HIS A 164 -2.83 6.97 0.50
CA HIS A 164 -1.70 7.90 0.48
C HIS A 164 -1.27 8.30 -0.93
N LEU A 165 -1.80 7.65 -1.96
CA LEU A 165 -1.43 7.92 -3.35
C LEU A 165 -2.00 9.25 -3.84
N PRO A 166 -1.20 10.11 -4.51
CA PRO A 166 -1.75 11.22 -5.27
C PRO A 166 -2.62 10.69 -6.43
N PRO A 167 -3.62 11.47 -6.90
CA PRO A 167 -4.64 10.97 -7.82
C PRO A 167 -4.12 10.27 -9.08
N HIS A 168 -3.06 10.80 -9.70
CA HIS A 168 -2.47 10.23 -10.92
C HIS A 168 -1.83 8.85 -10.67
N ARG A 169 -1.39 8.56 -9.45
CA ARG A 169 -0.78 7.26 -9.11
C ARG A 169 -1.79 6.12 -8.97
N ARG A 170 -3.09 6.42 -8.97
CA ARG A 170 -4.12 5.38 -9.13
C ARG A 170 -3.98 4.63 -10.45
N VAL A 171 -3.47 5.30 -11.50
CA VAL A 171 -3.16 4.64 -12.80
C VAL A 171 -2.07 3.58 -12.60
N SER A 172 -1.01 3.90 -11.86
CA SER A 172 0.06 2.95 -11.53
C SER A 172 -0.46 1.80 -10.65
N TYR A 173 -1.35 2.10 -9.70
CA TYR A 173 -1.97 1.10 -8.82
C TYR A 173 -2.83 0.11 -9.60
N LEU A 174 -3.68 0.59 -10.51
CA LEU A 174 -4.50 -0.27 -11.36
C LEU A 174 -3.66 -1.12 -12.30
N ALA A 175 -2.59 -0.56 -12.88
CA ALA A 175 -1.64 -1.30 -13.71
C ALA A 175 -0.89 -2.40 -12.92
N LEU A 176 -0.58 -2.14 -11.65
CA LEU A 176 -0.02 -3.15 -10.74
C LEU A 176 -1.00 -4.31 -10.55
N LEU A 177 -2.28 -4.02 -10.28
CA LEU A 177 -3.32 -5.05 -10.13
C LEU A 177 -3.48 -5.87 -11.42
N ASP A 178 -3.54 -5.22 -12.57
CA ASP A 178 -3.63 -5.91 -13.87
C ASP A 178 -2.45 -6.86 -14.10
N ARG A 179 -1.28 -6.49 -13.66
CA ARG A 179 -0.06 -7.27 -13.84
C ARG A 179 0.08 -8.40 -12.84
N LEU A 180 -0.19 -8.14 -11.56
CA LEU A 180 0.18 -9.03 -10.46
C LEU A 180 -0.98 -9.82 -9.87
N LEU A 181 -2.25 -9.39 -10.03
CA LEU A 181 -3.40 -10.12 -9.51
C LEU A 181 -3.77 -11.25 -10.48
N ALA A 182 -3.91 -12.46 -9.97
CA ALA A 182 -4.32 -13.62 -10.76
C ALA A 182 -5.75 -13.44 -11.33
N PRO A 183 -6.09 -14.01 -12.51
CA PRO A 183 -7.48 -14.18 -12.90
C PRO A 183 -8.25 -14.94 -11.80
N GLY A 184 -9.39 -14.41 -11.37
CA GLY A 184 -10.15 -14.92 -10.22
C GLY A 184 -9.57 -14.57 -8.85
N GLY A 185 -8.39 -13.92 -8.79
CA GLY A 185 -7.76 -13.45 -7.56
C GLY A 185 -8.47 -12.24 -6.95
N HIS A 186 -8.13 -11.92 -5.71
CA HIS A 186 -8.82 -10.92 -4.92
C HIS A 186 -7.91 -9.76 -4.52
N LEU A 187 -8.43 -8.53 -4.60
CA LEU A 187 -7.91 -7.36 -3.90
C LEU A 187 -8.70 -7.18 -2.61
N LEU A 188 -8.02 -7.20 -1.47
CA LEU A 188 -8.59 -6.80 -0.18
C LEU A 188 -7.98 -5.45 0.21
N LEU A 189 -8.81 -4.41 0.19
CA LEU A 189 -8.41 -3.02 0.37
C LEU A 189 -8.99 -2.44 1.65
N ASN A 190 -8.14 -1.88 2.51
CA ASN A 190 -8.53 -1.02 3.60
C ASN A 190 -8.03 0.40 3.33
N CYS A 191 -8.93 1.35 3.14
CA CYS A 191 -8.56 2.74 2.86
C CYS A 191 -9.48 3.72 3.57
N PHE A 192 -9.05 4.97 3.70
CA PHE A 192 -9.82 6.02 4.37
C PHE A 192 -11.18 6.23 3.73
N ALA A 193 -12.18 6.40 4.58
CA ALA A 193 -13.53 6.72 4.19
C ALA A 193 -13.78 8.23 4.29
N ALA A 194 -14.31 8.83 3.24
CA ALA A 194 -14.58 10.26 3.19
C ALA A 194 -15.55 10.70 4.29
N GLY A 195 -15.27 11.88 4.87
CA GLY A 195 -16.15 12.53 5.85
C GLY A 195 -15.96 12.07 7.30
N GLU A 196 -15.02 11.18 7.57
CA GLU A 196 -14.70 10.72 8.92
C GLU A 196 -13.51 11.50 9.51
N GLU A 197 -13.53 11.70 10.83
CA GLU A 197 -12.42 12.30 11.54
C GLU A 197 -11.16 11.42 11.41
N GLY A 198 -10.03 12.02 11.03
CA GLY A 198 -8.78 11.28 10.81
C GLY A 198 -8.63 10.61 9.44
N SER A 199 -9.64 10.69 8.56
CA SER A 199 -9.65 10.00 7.26
C SER A 199 -9.04 10.80 6.09
N GLY A 200 -8.20 11.79 6.35
CA GLY A 200 -7.59 12.61 5.30
C GLY A 200 -8.58 13.57 4.63
N THR A 201 -8.23 14.02 3.43
CA THR A 201 -9.06 14.97 2.69
C THR A 201 -10.01 14.27 1.71
N SER A 202 -11.21 14.83 1.51
CA SER A 202 -12.14 14.46 0.45
C SER A 202 -12.16 15.47 -0.70
N ALA A 203 -11.14 16.32 -0.81
CA ALA A 203 -11.04 17.31 -1.89
C ALA A 203 -11.03 16.64 -3.27
N PRO A 204 -11.70 17.21 -4.27
CA PRO A 204 -11.67 16.72 -5.64
C PRO A 204 -10.24 16.69 -6.21
N ASP A 205 -9.94 15.73 -7.10
CA ASP A 205 -8.62 15.56 -7.69
C ASP A 205 -8.07 16.85 -8.30
N ALA A 206 -8.89 17.61 -9.02
CA ALA A 206 -8.47 18.89 -9.62
C ALA A 206 -8.07 19.95 -8.59
N GLU A 207 -8.61 19.90 -7.38
CA GLU A 207 -8.18 20.80 -6.29
C GLU A 207 -6.83 20.38 -5.71
N LEU A 208 -6.56 19.08 -5.63
CA LEU A 208 -5.28 18.58 -5.13
C LEU A 208 -4.10 19.00 -6.03
N TYR A 209 -4.33 19.15 -7.34
CA TYR A 209 -3.30 19.67 -8.25
C TYR A 209 -3.13 21.19 -8.17
N ARG A 210 -4.12 21.93 -7.66
CA ARG A 210 -4.01 23.37 -7.38
C ARG A 210 -3.49 23.66 -5.98
N HIS A 211 -3.74 22.72 -5.05
CA HIS A 211 -3.48 22.80 -3.63
C HIS A 211 -2.90 21.50 -3.11
N PRO A 212 -1.65 21.13 -3.53
CA PRO A 212 -1.04 19.83 -3.18
C PRO A 212 -0.92 19.60 -1.67
N GLU A 213 -0.79 20.66 -0.88
CA GLU A 213 -0.73 20.63 0.57
C GLU A 213 -1.96 19.98 1.22
N ARG A 214 -3.09 19.92 0.52
CA ARG A 214 -4.32 19.25 0.99
C ARG A 214 -4.22 17.73 1.00
N LEU A 215 -3.23 17.14 0.31
CA LEU A 215 -2.99 15.70 0.35
C LEU A 215 -2.44 15.23 1.70
N ARG A 216 -2.02 16.15 2.57
CA ARG A 216 -1.51 15.81 3.89
C ARG A 216 -2.50 14.92 4.65
N GLY A 217 -2.01 13.76 5.12
CA GLY A 217 -2.81 12.76 5.83
C GLY A 217 -3.47 11.71 4.95
N GLY A 218 -3.52 11.92 3.62
CA GLY A 218 -4.10 10.97 2.67
C GLY A 218 -5.48 11.37 2.15
N LEU A 219 -6.11 10.49 1.39
CA LEU A 219 -7.38 10.70 0.68
C LEU A 219 -8.49 9.83 1.27
N GLY A 220 -9.61 10.47 1.65
CA GLY A 220 -10.84 9.78 1.98
C GLY A 220 -11.71 9.55 0.74
N TYR A 221 -12.21 8.33 0.59
CA TYR A 221 -13.04 7.92 -0.55
C TYR A 221 -14.48 7.67 -0.14
N THR A 222 -15.44 7.92 -1.06
CA THR A 222 -16.81 7.40 -0.94
C THR A 222 -16.90 6.00 -1.56
N ALA A 223 -17.93 5.24 -1.21
CA ALA A 223 -18.19 3.93 -1.83
C ALA A 223 -18.35 4.04 -3.36
N GLU A 224 -19.02 5.10 -3.84
CA GLU A 224 -19.21 5.35 -5.26
C GLU A 224 -17.88 5.58 -5.98
N GLN A 225 -16.96 6.36 -5.38
CA GLN A 225 -15.63 6.59 -5.92
C GLN A 225 -14.81 5.29 -6.00
N LEU A 226 -14.87 4.45 -4.97
CA LEU A 226 -14.17 3.15 -5.00
C LEU A 226 -14.75 2.22 -6.07
N ARG A 227 -16.06 2.15 -6.21
CA ARG A 227 -16.72 1.39 -7.30
C ARG A 227 -16.29 1.88 -8.68
N TRP A 228 -16.21 3.19 -8.86
CA TRP A 228 -15.77 3.77 -10.12
C TRP A 228 -14.29 3.48 -10.40
N ILE A 229 -13.41 3.64 -9.41
CA ILE A 229 -11.97 3.39 -9.57
C ILE A 229 -11.72 1.92 -9.90
N PHE A 230 -12.36 1.01 -9.17
CA PHE A 230 -12.16 -0.44 -9.32
C PHE A 230 -13.22 -1.10 -10.24
N SER A 231 -13.82 -0.34 -11.15
CA SER A 231 -14.87 -0.83 -12.07
C SER A 231 -14.43 -1.97 -13.00
N GLY A 232 -13.13 -2.21 -13.16
CA GLY A 232 -12.58 -3.38 -13.85
C GLY A 232 -12.56 -4.68 -13.01
N LEU A 233 -12.91 -4.59 -11.72
CA LEU A 233 -13.04 -5.72 -10.81
C LEU A 233 -14.49 -5.94 -10.40
N GLU A 234 -14.84 -7.16 -10.02
CA GLU A 234 -16.14 -7.50 -9.44
C GLU A 234 -16.16 -7.13 -7.96
N GLU A 235 -17.10 -6.30 -7.52
CA GLU A 235 -17.31 -6.02 -6.09
C GLU A 235 -17.89 -7.25 -5.40
N VAL A 236 -17.17 -7.82 -4.44
CA VAL A 236 -17.64 -8.91 -3.59
C VAL A 236 -18.21 -8.35 -2.29
N GLU A 237 -17.51 -7.39 -1.68
CA GLU A 237 -17.95 -6.68 -0.48
C GLU A 237 -17.37 -5.25 -0.49
N LEU A 238 -18.18 -4.27 -0.14
CA LEU A 238 -17.71 -2.91 0.15
C LEU A 238 -18.53 -2.33 1.30
N ARG A 239 -17.93 -2.22 2.47
CA ARG A 239 -18.56 -1.71 3.68
C ARG A 239 -17.57 -0.98 4.57
N ARG A 240 -18.06 -0.33 5.61
CA ARG A 240 -17.18 0.20 6.66
C ARG A 240 -16.54 -0.94 7.43
N MET A 241 -15.30 -0.73 7.85
CA MET A 241 -14.63 -1.64 8.76
C MET A 241 -15.31 -1.57 10.13
N ASP A 242 -15.48 -2.72 10.76
CA ASP A 242 -16.00 -2.76 12.14
C ASP A 242 -14.96 -2.22 13.12
N GLU A 243 -15.42 -1.59 14.17
CA GLU A 243 -14.55 -1.21 15.29
C GLU A 243 -14.24 -2.44 16.14
N GLU A 244 -12.95 -2.69 16.35
CA GLU A 244 -12.51 -3.77 17.21
C GLU A 244 -12.18 -3.24 18.61
N PRO A 245 -12.66 -3.88 19.68
CA PRO A 245 -12.33 -3.47 21.04
C PRO A 245 -10.82 -3.63 21.33
N ALA A 246 -10.32 -2.90 22.30
CA ALA A 246 -8.88 -2.84 22.59
C ALA A 246 -8.27 -4.21 22.96
N ASP A 247 -9.05 -5.12 23.50
CA ASP A 247 -8.66 -6.50 23.86
C ASP A 247 -8.86 -7.51 22.73
N SER A 248 -9.46 -7.11 21.59
CA SER A 248 -9.58 -7.97 20.41
C SER A 248 -8.20 -8.41 19.91
N PRO A 249 -8.04 -9.66 19.43
CA PRO A 249 -6.84 -10.10 18.74
C PRO A 249 -6.68 -9.48 17.35
N TYR A 250 -7.67 -8.74 16.86
CA TYR A 250 -7.73 -8.13 15.54
C TYR A 250 -7.66 -6.62 15.62
N PHE A 251 -7.31 -6.01 14.48
CA PHE A 251 -7.38 -4.57 14.24
C PHE A 251 -8.61 -4.23 13.42
N GLY A 252 -9.34 -3.21 13.87
CA GLY A 252 -10.48 -2.64 13.14
C GLY A 252 -10.82 -1.25 13.64
N VAL A 253 -11.12 -0.34 12.69
CA VAL A 253 -11.51 1.06 12.97
C VAL A 253 -12.57 1.53 11.98
N PRO A 254 -13.61 2.25 12.43
CA PRO A 254 -14.79 2.55 11.61
C PRO A 254 -14.55 3.60 10.52
N PHE A 255 -13.45 4.35 10.58
CA PHE A 255 -13.11 5.35 9.57
C PHE A 255 -12.42 4.78 8.32
N LEU A 256 -12.27 3.44 8.23
CA LEU A 256 -11.79 2.76 7.04
C LEU A 256 -12.92 2.11 6.24
N TRP A 257 -12.78 2.09 4.94
CA TRP A 257 -13.46 1.14 4.07
C TRP A 257 -12.79 -0.21 4.14
N ASN A 258 -13.60 -1.25 4.07
CA ASN A 258 -13.23 -2.63 3.82
C ASN A 258 -13.81 -3.01 2.45
N GLY A 259 -12.96 -3.10 1.44
CA GLY A 259 -13.31 -3.47 0.08
C GLY A 259 -12.70 -4.81 -0.29
N LEU A 260 -13.54 -5.78 -0.68
CA LEU A 260 -13.12 -7.03 -1.31
C LEU A 260 -13.59 -6.99 -2.76
N PHE A 261 -12.64 -7.00 -3.68
CA PHE A 261 -12.86 -7.01 -5.12
C PHE A 261 -12.22 -8.25 -5.73
N ARG A 262 -12.83 -8.78 -6.77
CA ARG A 262 -12.34 -9.96 -7.48
C ARG A 262 -11.97 -9.61 -8.92
N ARG A 263 -10.84 -10.06 -9.40
CA ARG A 263 -10.52 -10.02 -10.82
C ARG A 263 -11.40 -11.04 -11.55
N PRO A 264 -12.11 -10.67 -12.64
CA PRO A 264 -12.84 -11.65 -13.46
C PRO A 264 -11.94 -12.83 -13.84
N ALA A 265 -12.50 -14.03 -13.84
CA ALA A 265 -11.83 -15.18 -14.42
C ALA A 265 -11.75 -14.99 -15.94
N ALA A 266 -10.62 -15.36 -16.55
CA ALA A 266 -10.44 -15.26 -18.01
C ALA A 266 -11.37 -16.17 -18.77
#